data_c6faea124430b1ed297a93ad558552d9
#
_entry.id   c6faea124430b1ed297a93ad558552d9
#
_cell.length_a   1.000
_cell.length_b   1.000
_cell.length_c   1.000
_cell.angle_alpha   90.00
_cell.angle_beta   90.00
_cell.angle_gamma   90.00
#
_symmetry.space_group_name_H-M   'P 1'
#
loop_
_entity.id
_entity.type
_entity.pdbx_description
1 polymer ?
#
loop_
_entity_poly.entity_id
_entity_poly.type
_entity_poly.pdbx_seq_one_letter_code
_entity_poly.pdbx_strand_id
1 'polypeptide(L)'
;MRLANSMITTAGLVIATILVTNISARSQSAEDNVLSFHNGVDRSGKFTFPGLTWEHARSVHADRQFRGKVSGHVYAQPLHWRAYGASSSMLLVATEANSVHALDAISGETIWTRSLGTPIDHSLLRCGNIDPLGITGTPVIDESTGTIYLDADVAESSTPHHRVFALSLKDGSTLPGWPVDIAHVLQLGRQVFNARDQGERGALTLVDGSLYVPFGGHLGDCGDYRGWVVGISLKDPGKLTSWSTRARGGGIWAPGGISAVGHSLFVATGNTFSASTWSDGEAVVRLAGDLHRSNDRRDYFAPTNWHALDMQDADLGATNPVVFDVDSQHGRQALILALGKDGRAYVLDRNNLGGIGGSLAVAAVSKRPILAAPAVYAMAGEAFVAFQGQGEGCRSRAVDGELTVLKISGGPRPTISTAWCSRVRGASSPIVTTTDGQSEPIVWVVGAEGDGRLHGFRGDNGEPLFDGSAGPVMAGLHHFQTLIATKDRLYVGADRRVYAFAF
;
A
#
# COMPACT_ATOMS: atom_id res chain seq x y z
N MET A 1 -43.84 -61.40 62.04
CA MET A 1 -42.63 -60.61 61.98
C MET A 1 -42.01 -60.78 60.60
N ARG A 2 -42.26 -59.91 59.69
CA ARG A 2 -41.77 -59.96 58.33
C ARG A 2 -41.01 -58.64 58.01
N LEU A 3 -39.74 -58.78 57.67
CA LEU A 3 -38.86 -57.70 57.21
C LEU A 3 -39.22 -57.42 55.78
N ALA A 4 -39.40 -56.12 55.45
CA ALA A 4 -39.58 -55.61 54.11
C ALA A 4 -38.29 -54.96 53.66
N ASN A 5 -37.66 -55.53 52.61
CA ASN A 5 -36.53 -54.91 51.89
C ASN A 5 -37.03 -53.87 50.91
N SER A 6 -36.54 -52.65 51.03
CA SER A 6 -36.75 -51.59 50.08
C SER A 6 -35.53 -51.51 49.14
N MET A 7 -35.75 -51.75 47.85
CA MET A 7 -34.76 -51.48 46.78
C MET A 7 -34.85 -50.04 46.36
N ILE A 8 -33.75 -49.34 46.52
CA ILE A 8 -33.57 -47.96 45.94
C ILE A 8 -32.90 -48.12 44.59
N THR A 9 -33.66 -47.84 43.55
CA THR A 9 -33.14 -47.71 42.16
C THR A 9 -32.60 -46.30 41.94
N THR A 10 -31.29 -46.20 41.82
CA THR A 10 -30.59 -44.91 41.41
C THR A 10 -30.63 -44.81 39.89
N ALA A 11 -31.42 -43.87 39.38
CA ALA A 11 -31.38 -43.47 37.97
C ALA A 11 -30.22 -42.51 37.73
N GLY A 12 -29.19 -42.97 37.01
CA GLY A 12 -28.07 -42.13 36.59
C GLY A 12 -28.47 -41.26 35.39
N LEU A 13 -28.46 -39.92 35.59
CA LEU A 13 -28.67 -38.94 34.55
C LEU A 13 -27.32 -38.73 33.81
N VAL A 14 -27.20 -39.25 32.59
CA VAL A 14 -26.05 -38.99 31.72
C VAL A 14 -26.32 -37.65 31.01
N ILE A 15 -25.67 -36.57 31.46
CA ILE A 15 -25.64 -35.28 30.77
C ILE A 15 -24.59 -35.37 29.66
N ALA A 16 -25.03 -35.55 28.41
CA ALA A 16 -24.18 -35.41 27.24
C ALA A 16 -23.92 -33.93 26.98
N THR A 17 -22.72 -33.46 27.34
CA THR A 17 -22.25 -32.10 26.99
C THR A 17 -21.87 -32.08 25.51
N ILE A 18 -22.75 -31.55 24.68
CA ILE A 18 -22.43 -31.27 23.28
C ILE A 18 -21.50 -30.05 23.26
N LEU A 19 -20.20 -30.27 23.08
CA LEU A 19 -19.25 -29.21 22.72
C LEU A 19 -19.59 -28.76 21.29
N VAL A 20 -20.32 -27.67 21.17
CA VAL A 20 -20.44 -26.92 19.90
C VAL A 20 -19.13 -26.19 19.69
N THR A 21 -18.21 -26.82 18.96
CA THR A 21 -17.03 -26.12 18.40
C THR A 21 -17.55 -25.17 17.33
N ASN A 22 -17.65 -23.89 17.66
CA ASN A 22 -17.78 -22.81 16.68
C ASN A 22 -16.48 -22.79 15.86
N ILE A 23 -16.43 -23.59 14.80
CA ILE A 23 -15.47 -23.43 13.72
C ILE A 23 -15.97 -22.19 12.98
N SER A 24 -15.43 -21.02 13.35
CA SER A 24 -15.50 -19.84 12.46
C SER A 24 -14.89 -20.30 11.14
N ALA A 25 -15.73 -20.52 10.14
CA ALA A 25 -15.30 -20.66 8.77
C ALA A 25 -14.67 -19.30 8.38
N ARG A 26 -13.36 -19.12 8.66
CA ARG A 26 -12.56 -18.17 7.91
C ARG A 26 -12.70 -18.62 6.46
N SER A 27 -13.29 -17.79 5.61
CA SER A 27 -13.20 -17.98 4.18
C SER A 27 -11.71 -18.11 3.88
N GLN A 28 -11.30 -19.27 3.41
CA GLN A 28 -9.92 -19.50 3.01
C GLN A 28 -9.77 -18.65 1.73
N SER A 29 -9.19 -17.45 1.87
CA SER A 29 -8.77 -16.64 0.72
C SER A 29 -7.96 -17.54 -0.20
N ALA A 30 -8.11 -17.43 -1.50
CA ALA A 30 -7.24 -18.15 -2.41
C ALA A 30 -5.80 -17.72 -2.10
N GLU A 31 -4.91 -18.64 -1.79
CA GLU A 31 -3.55 -18.42 -1.25
C GLU A 31 -2.70 -17.39 -2.05
N ASP A 32 -3.14 -17.06 -3.29
CA ASP A 32 -2.42 -16.20 -4.23
C ASP A 32 -3.06 -14.82 -4.45
N ASN A 33 -4.20 -14.49 -3.81
CA ASN A 33 -4.88 -13.23 -4.08
C ASN A 33 -4.08 -12.03 -3.58
N VAL A 34 -3.92 -11.02 -4.45
CA VAL A 34 -3.30 -9.73 -4.14
C VAL A 34 -4.38 -8.67 -4.29
N LEU A 35 -5.02 -8.31 -3.17
CA LEU A 35 -6.27 -7.55 -3.15
C LEU A 35 -6.06 -6.06 -2.95
N SER A 36 -4.83 -5.63 -2.61
CA SER A 36 -4.48 -4.24 -2.34
C SER A 36 -2.99 -3.99 -2.56
N PHE A 37 -2.59 -2.73 -2.52
CA PHE A 37 -1.19 -2.33 -2.62
C PHE A 37 -0.35 -3.01 -1.52
N HIS A 38 0.83 -3.53 -1.90
CA HIS A 38 1.77 -4.23 -1.02
C HIS A 38 1.15 -5.39 -0.25
N ASN A 39 0.14 -6.05 -0.84
CA ASN A 39 -0.50 -7.29 -0.36
C ASN A 39 -1.19 -7.19 1.01
N GLY A 40 -1.52 -5.98 1.48
CA GLY A 40 -2.23 -5.85 2.74
C GLY A 40 -2.48 -4.40 3.17
N VAL A 41 -3.42 -4.22 4.09
CA VAL A 41 -3.74 -2.91 4.65
C VAL A 41 -2.64 -2.37 5.58
N ASP A 42 -1.72 -3.23 6.06
CA ASP A 42 -0.53 -2.85 6.82
C ASP A 42 0.58 -2.25 5.94
N ARG A 43 0.48 -2.42 4.63
CA ARG A 43 1.43 -1.95 3.61
C ARG A 43 2.83 -2.56 3.76
N SER A 44 2.92 -3.75 4.34
CA SER A 44 4.21 -4.41 4.58
C SER A 44 4.94 -4.85 3.30
N GLY A 45 4.24 -5.05 2.20
CA GLY A 45 4.83 -5.54 0.94
C GLY A 45 5.34 -6.97 1.03
N LYS A 46 4.83 -7.76 1.99
CA LYS A 46 5.24 -9.13 2.24
C LYS A 46 4.30 -10.13 1.59
N PHE A 47 4.89 -11.10 0.89
CA PHE A 47 4.21 -12.22 0.26
C PHE A 47 4.78 -13.54 0.81
N THR A 48 3.97 -14.60 0.89
CA THR A 48 4.40 -15.90 1.41
C THR A 48 4.06 -17.00 0.42
N PHE A 49 5.11 -17.61 -0.15
CA PHE A 49 4.99 -18.70 -1.11
C PHE A 49 6.02 -19.79 -0.82
N PRO A 50 5.62 -20.96 -0.30
CA PRO A 50 6.56 -22.03 0.07
C PRO A 50 7.49 -22.50 -1.06
N GLY A 51 7.04 -22.39 -2.32
CA GLY A 51 7.83 -22.78 -3.49
C GLY A 51 8.89 -21.77 -3.94
N LEU A 52 8.81 -20.51 -3.50
CA LEU A 52 9.75 -19.47 -3.93
C LEU A 52 10.93 -19.37 -2.96
N THR A 53 11.85 -20.35 -3.08
CA THR A 53 13.09 -20.43 -2.31
C THR A 53 14.20 -19.57 -2.93
N TRP A 54 15.32 -19.37 -2.22
CA TRP A 54 16.51 -18.72 -2.78
C TRP A 54 17.06 -19.47 -4.00
N GLU A 55 16.95 -20.79 -4.05
CA GLU A 55 17.34 -21.57 -5.20
C GLU A 55 16.43 -21.31 -6.40
N HIS A 56 15.11 -21.37 -6.22
CA HIS A 56 14.15 -21.08 -7.28
C HIS A 56 14.25 -19.65 -7.81
N ALA A 57 14.57 -18.67 -6.95
CA ALA A 57 14.76 -17.29 -7.38
C ALA A 57 15.87 -17.13 -8.43
N ARG A 58 16.87 -18.01 -8.46
CA ARG A 58 17.95 -18.02 -9.46
C ARG A 58 17.46 -18.50 -10.83
N SER A 59 16.35 -19.21 -10.92
CA SER A 59 15.75 -19.70 -12.16
C SER A 59 14.67 -18.76 -12.74
N VAL A 60 14.37 -17.65 -12.06
CA VAL A 60 13.40 -16.66 -12.54
C VAL A 60 13.74 -16.20 -13.95
N HIS A 61 12.76 -16.18 -14.81
CA HIS A 61 12.92 -15.78 -16.21
C HIS A 61 11.68 -15.09 -16.75
N ALA A 62 11.85 -14.22 -17.74
CA ALA A 62 10.72 -13.56 -18.38
C ALA A 62 9.82 -14.57 -19.12
N ASP A 63 8.53 -14.56 -18.85
CA ASP A 63 7.54 -15.36 -19.55
C ASP A 63 7.26 -14.73 -20.93
N ARG A 64 7.89 -15.28 -21.98
CA ARG A 64 7.77 -14.79 -23.36
C ARG A 64 6.42 -15.13 -23.99
N GLN A 65 5.62 -16.03 -23.40
CA GLN A 65 4.32 -16.42 -23.90
C GLN A 65 3.21 -15.52 -23.34
N PHE A 66 3.47 -14.84 -22.23
CA PHE A 66 2.53 -13.92 -21.60
C PHE A 66 2.25 -12.70 -22.49
N ARG A 67 0.98 -12.43 -22.81
CA ARG A 67 0.54 -11.40 -23.78
C ARG A 67 0.26 -10.04 -23.18
N GLY A 68 -0.03 -9.91 -21.94
CA GLY A 68 -0.22 -8.77 -21.05
C GLY A 68 -0.40 -7.37 -21.64
N LYS A 69 -1.24 -7.19 -22.68
CA LYS A 69 -1.46 -5.89 -23.33
C LYS A 69 -2.55 -5.11 -22.61
N VAL A 70 -2.28 -3.82 -22.34
CA VAL A 70 -3.23 -2.85 -21.79
C VAL A 70 -3.16 -1.54 -22.60
N SER A 71 -4.06 -0.59 -22.35
CA SER A 71 -4.01 0.75 -22.95
C SER A 71 -3.54 1.78 -21.92
N GLY A 72 -2.78 2.79 -22.34
CA GLY A 72 -2.35 3.90 -21.48
C GLY A 72 -1.13 3.60 -20.61
N HIS A 73 -0.78 4.59 -19.79
CA HIS A 73 0.29 4.51 -18.80
C HIS A 73 -0.19 3.77 -17.56
N VAL A 74 0.70 3.05 -16.88
CA VAL A 74 0.39 2.28 -15.67
C VAL A 74 1.23 2.80 -14.51
N TYR A 75 0.59 3.44 -13.56
CA TYR A 75 1.19 3.84 -12.26
C TYR A 75 0.71 2.93 -11.14
N ALA A 76 -0.57 2.54 -11.18
CA ALA A 76 -1.18 1.65 -10.21
C ALA A 76 -0.51 0.27 -10.16
N GLN A 77 -0.36 -0.30 -8.98
CA GLN A 77 0.07 -1.69 -8.83
C GLN A 77 -0.99 -2.62 -9.45
N PRO A 78 -0.62 -3.60 -10.30
CA PRO A 78 -1.54 -4.66 -10.70
C PRO A 78 -2.07 -5.44 -9.49
N LEU A 79 -3.32 -5.90 -9.56
CA LEU A 79 -3.90 -6.77 -8.55
C LEU A 79 -4.14 -8.17 -9.13
N HIS A 80 -4.12 -9.19 -8.30
CA HIS A 80 -4.38 -10.57 -8.71
C HIS A 80 -5.58 -11.12 -7.92
N TRP A 81 -6.52 -11.70 -8.65
CA TRP A 81 -7.70 -12.29 -8.05
C TRP A 81 -8.10 -13.61 -8.69
N ARG A 82 -8.44 -14.56 -7.85
CA ARG A 82 -9.05 -15.83 -8.21
C ARG A 82 -10.28 -16.05 -7.33
N ALA A 83 -11.43 -16.25 -7.95
CA ALA A 83 -12.63 -16.59 -7.22
C ALA A 83 -12.44 -17.95 -6.49
N TYR A 84 -13.08 -18.09 -5.36
CA TYR A 84 -13.04 -19.35 -4.62
C TYR A 84 -13.48 -20.53 -5.48
N GLY A 85 -12.68 -21.59 -5.57
CA GLY A 85 -12.95 -22.77 -6.39
C GLY A 85 -12.77 -22.59 -7.91
N ALA A 86 -12.37 -21.41 -8.38
CA ALA A 86 -12.09 -21.22 -9.80
C ALA A 86 -10.73 -21.82 -10.20
N SER A 87 -10.69 -22.39 -11.42
CA SER A 87 -9.45 -22.91 -12.01
C SER A 87 -8.57 -21.82 -12.64
N SER A 88 -9.13 -20.67 -12.98
CA SER A 88 -8.44 -19.53 -13.60
C SER A 88 -8.39 -18.36 -12.63
N SER A 89 -7.38 -17.52 -12.79
CA SER A 89 -7.22 -16.26 -12.08
C SER A 89 -7.00 -15.12 -13.05
N MET A 90 -7.19 -13.89 -12.59
CA MET A 90 -7.04 -12.70 -13.41
C MET A 90 -6.14 -11.65 -12.76
N LEU A 91 -5.48 -10.88 -13.63
CA LEU A 91 -4.80 -9.65 -13.27
C LEU A 91 -5.73 -8.47 -13.58
N LEU A 92 -5.89 -7.58 -12.61
CA LEU A 92 -6.60 -6.31 -12.77
C LEU A 92 -5.54 -5.21 -12.92
N VAL A 93 -5.63 -4.46 -14.01
CA VAL A 93 -4.69 -3.38 -14.33
C VAL A 93 -5.48 -2.12 -14.63
N ALA A 94 -5.27 -1.09 -13.83
CA ALA A 94 -5.84 0.23 -14.02
C ALA A 94 -4.81 1.17 -14.68
N THR A 95 -5.28 2.09 -15.52
CA THR A 95 -4.40 2.94 -16.34
C THR A 95 -4.84 4.39 -16.37
N GLU A 96 -3.91 5.28 -16.69
CA GLU A 96 -4.17 6.71 -16.88
C GLU A 96 -5.09 7.02 -18.09
N ALA A 97 -5.40 6.04 -18.92
CA ALA A 97 -6.44 6.17 -19.95
C ALA A 97 -7.86 5.94 -19.41
N ASN A 98 -8.06 5.98 -18.08
CA ASN A 98 -9.30 5.61 -17.40
C ASN A 98 -9.84 4.26 -17.84
N SER A 99 -8.94 3.29 -18.05
CA SER A 99 -9.29 1.94 -18.45
C SER A 99 -8.88 0.93 -17.38
N VAL A 100 -9.80 0.00 -17.08
CA VAL A 100 -9.51 -1.16 -16.24
C VAL A 100 -9.52 -2.39 -17.13
N HIS A 101 -8.44 -3.16 -17.08
CA HIS A 101 -8.26 -4.39 -17.84
C HIS A 101 -8.24 -5.56 -16.87
N ALA A 102 -9.06 -6.58 -17.16
CA ALA A 102 -8.90 -7.92 -16.58
C ALA A 102 -8.22 -8.82 -17.60
N LEU A 103 -7.07 -9.34 -17.24
CA LEU A 103 -6.28 -10.25 -18.08
C LEU A 103 -6.26 -11.62 -17.42
N ASP A 104 -6.27 -12.68 -18.20
CA ASP A 104 -5.99 -14.02 -17.71
C ASP A 104 -4.55 -14.04 -17.14
N ALA A 105 -4.37 -14.47 -15.92
CA ALA A 105 -3.09 -14.35 -15.23
C ALA A 105 -2.00 -15.26 -15.83
N ILE A 106 -2.36 -16.31 -16.58
CA ILE A 106 -1.40 -17.23 -17.18
C ILE A 106 -1.01 -16.80 -18.59
N SER A 107 -2.01 -16.51 -19.43
CA SER A 107 -1.78 -16.17 -20.85
C SER A 107 -1.59 -14.68 -21.10
N GLY A 108 -2.11 -13.81 -20.21
CA GLY A 108 -2.17 -12.36 -20.41
C GLY A 108 -3.22 -11.94 -21.43
N GLU A 109 -4.07 -12.85 -21.91
CA GLU A 109 -5.16 -12.52 -22.82
C GLU A 109 -6.24 -11.72 -22.08
N THR A 110 -6.87 -10.77 -22.79
CA THR A 110 -7.91 -9.92 -22.20
C THR A 110 -9.19 -10.73 -21.95
N ILE A 111 -9.65 -10.73 -20.70
CA ILE A 111 -10.96 -11.28 -20.31
C ILE A 111 -12.03 -10.20 -20.53
N TRP A 112 -11.83 -9.02 -20.00
CA TRP A 112 -12.67 -7.85 -20.25
C TRP A 112 -11.87 -6.54 -20.10
N THR A 113 -12.39 -5.47 -20.69
CA THR A 113 -11.88 -4.10 -20.52
C THR A 113 -13.04 -3.17 -20.25
N ARG A 114 -12.87 -2.23 -19.33
CA ARG A 114 -13.87 -1.20 -18.99
C ARG A 114 -13.24 0.18 -19.08
N SER A 115 -13.84 1.06 -19.88
CA SER A 115 -13.54 2.50 -19.88
C SER A 115 -14.46 3.21 -18.87
N LEU A 116 -13.89 4.12 -18.08
CA LEU A 116 -14.56 4.84 -17.00
C LEU A 116 -14.80 6.33 -17.30
N GLY A 117 -14.56 6.73 -18.52
CA GLY A 117 -14.73 8.11 -18.96
C GLY A 117 -13.46 8.70 -19.58
N THR A 118 -13.54 9.93 -19.99
CA THR A 118 -12.40 10.65 -20.58
C THR A 118 -11.41 11.04 -19.49
N PRO A 119 -10.13 10.65 -19.56
CA PRO A 119 -9.12 11.11 -18.61
C PRO A 119 -8.89 12.62 -18.77
N ILE A 120 -8.28 13.23 -17.74
CA ILE A 120 -8.03 14.66 -17.74
C ILE A 120 -6.80 14.96 -18.61
N ASP A 121 -6.96 15.83 -19.60
CA ASP A 121 -5.85 16.46 -20.33
C ASP A 121 -5.12 17.43 -19.40
N HIS A 122 -3.79 17.42 -19.41
CA HIS A 122 -2.95 18.26 -18.55
C HIS A 122 -3.28 19.75 -18.66
N SER A 123 -3.76 20.22 -19.82
CA SER A 123 -4.16 21.62 -20.01
C SER A 123 -5.35 22.07 -19.16
N LEU A 124 -6.12 21.13 -18.62
CA LEU A 124 -7.23 21.39 -17.68
C LEU A 124 -6.75 21.55 -16.23
N LEU A 125 -5.53 21.14 -15.92
CA LEU A 125 -4.92 21.23 -14.61
C LEU A 125 -4.09 22.51 -14.47
N ARG A 126 -3.72 22.88 -13.27
CA ARG A 126 -2.81 24.01 -13.00
C ARG A 126 -1.35 23.60 -13.08
N CYS A 127 -1.03 22.37 -12.75
CA CYS A 127 0.28 21.73 -12.80
C CYS A 127 0.10 20.18 -12.73
N GLY A 128 1.19 19.45 -12.74
CA GLY A 128 1.22 18.00 -12.73
C GLY A 128 2.31 17.46 -13.65
N ASN A 129 2.54 16.18 -13.66
CA ASN A 129 3.52 15.49 -14.51
C ASN A 129 2.98 14.24 -15.19
N ILE A 130 1.69 13.98 -15.07
CA ILE A 130 1.00 12.83 -15.71
C ILE A 130 0.05 13.38 -16.78
N ASP A 131 0.13 12.86 -17.99
CA ASP A 131 -0.69 13.27 -19.12
C ASP A 131 -0.96 12.10 -20.08
N PRO A 132 -2.23 11.71 -20.30
CA PRO A 132 -3.40 12.17 -19.56
C PRO A 132 -3.40 11.68 -18.11
N LEU A 133 -4.12 12.36 -17.22
CA LEU A 133 -4.35 11.94 -15.84
C LEU A 133 -5.66 11.15 -15.74
N GLY A 134 -5.60 9.96 -15.16
CA GLY A 134 -6.73 9.05 -15.05
C GLY A 134 -6.74 8.28 -13.74
N ILE A 135 -6.43 6.98 -13.76
CA ILE A 135 -6.37 6.14 -12.57
C ILE A 135 -4.92 5.99 -12.15
N THR A 136 -4.47 6.76 -11.15
CA THR A 136 -3.10 6.76 -10.67
C THR A 136 -2.92 5.89 -9.43
N GLY A 137 -3.82 6.02 -8.45
CA GLY A 137 -3.77 5.24 -7.22
C GLY A 137 -4.12 3.78 -7.42
N THR A 138 -3.53 2.91 -6.60
CA THR A 138 -3.81 1.48 -6.67
C THR A 138 -5.20 1.15 -6.15
N PRO A 139 -6.04 0.46 -6.94
CA PRO A 139 -7.36 -0.01 -6.52
C PRO A 139 -7.31 -0.98 -5.33
N VAL A 140 -8.49 -1.30 -4.79
CA VAL A 140 -8.65 -2.34 -3.77
C VAL A 140 -9.80 -3.28 -4.14
N ILE A 141 -9.63 -4.57 -3.85
CA ILE A 141 -10.62 -5.61 -4.11
C ILE A 141 -11.29 -6.02 -2.79
N ASP A 142 -12.62 -6.04 -2.79
CA ASP A 142 -13.41 -6.79 -1.81
C ASP A 142 -13.63 -8.21 -2.33
N GLU A 143 -12.87 -9.15 -1.78
CA GLU A 143 -12.95 -10.55 -2.16
C GLU A 143 -14.33 -11.16 -1.87
N SER A 144 -14.99 -10.72 -0.81
CA SER A 144 -16.26 -11.27 -0.37
C SER A 144 -17.41 -11.01 -1.35
N THR A 145 -17.35 -9.89 -2.06
CA THR A 145 -18.35 -9.48 -3.05
C THR A 145 -17.88 -9.61 -4.50
N GLY A 146 -16.58 -9.88 -4.71
CA GLY A 146 -15.98 -9.89 -6.05
C GLY A 146 -16.04 -8.52 -6.71
N THR A 147 -15.74 -7.46 -5.96
CA THR A 147 -15.82 -6.06 -6.39
C THR A 147 -14.46 -5.38 -6.31
N ILE A 148 -14.08 -4.63 -7.34
CA ILE A 148 -12.91 -3.75 -7.32
C ILE A 148 -13.38 -2.30 -7.19
N TYR A 149 -12.72 -1.56 -6.29
CA TYR A 149 -12.95 -0.12 -6.04
C TYR A 149 -11.74 0.68 -6.47
N LEU A 150 -11.97 1.82 -7.12
CA LEU A 150 -10.92 2.71 -7.63
C LEU A 150 -11.42 4.13 -7.79
N ASP A 151 -10.52 5.11 -7.69
CA ASP A 151 -10.77 6.49 -8.09
C ASP A 151 -10.30 6.70 -9.53
N ALA A 152 -10.99 7.55 -10.27
CA ALA A 152 -10.63 7.97 -11.61
C ALA A 152 -10.79 9.50 -11.76
N ASP A 153 -9.75 10.12 -12.27
CA ASP A 153 -9.77 11.51 -12.71
C ASP A 153 -10.48 11.60 -14.06
N VAL A 154 -11.69 12.18 -14.07
CA VAL A 154 -12.56 12.22 -15.25
C VAL A 154 -12.83 13.66 -15.69
N ALA A 155 -12.64 13.95 -16.97
CA ALA A 155 -13.03 15.21 -17.59
C ALA A 155 -14.48 15.16 -18.07
N GLU A 156 -15.34 16.01 -17.50
CA GLU A 156 -16.70 16.21 -17.98
C GLU A 156 -16.90 17.67 -18.42
N SER A 157 -17.20 17.86 -19.69
CA SER A 157 -17.33 19.19 -20.26
C SER A 157 -16.15 20.12 -19.90
N SER A 158 -14.92 19.59 -19.91
CA SER A 158 -13.67 20.26 -19.54
C SER A 158 -13.55 20.63 -18.05
N THR A 159 -14.35 20.01 -17.20
CA THR A 159 -14.26 20.14 -15.74
C THR A 159 -13.68 18.85 -15.14
N PRO A 160 -12.61 18.94 -14.31
CA PRO A 160 -12.07 17.81 -13.58
C PRO A 160 -13.03 17.30 -12.50
N HIS A 161 -13.18 15.98 -12.40
CA HIS A 161 -13.93 15.28 -11.38
C HIS A 161 -13.15 14.09 -10.87
N HIS A 162 -13.18 13.85 -9.55
CA HIS A 162 -12.80 12.57 -8.95
C HIS A 162 -14.03 11.69 -8.82
N ARG A 163 -14.04 10.56 -9.53
CA ARG A 163 -15.13 9.60 -9.52
C ARG A 163 -14.67 8.26 -9.00
N VAL A 164 -15.22 7.87 -7.86
CA VAL A 164 -14.95 6.56 -7.28
C VAL A 164 -15.93 5.54 -7.85
N PHE A 165 -15.39 4.49 -8.45
CA PHE A 165 -16.14 3.40 -9.06
C PHE A 165 -16.11 2.14 -8.21
N ALA A 166 -17.17 1.34 -8.30
CA ALA A 166 -17.22 -0.05 -7.90
C ALA A 166 -17.57 -0.90 -9.13
N LEU A 167 -16.67 -1.81 -9.51
CA LEU A 167 -16.84 -2.68 -10.67
C LEU A 167 -16.92 -4.14 -10.26
N SER A 168 -17.84 -4.88 -10.87
CA SER A 168 -17.89 -6.33 -10.76
C SER A 168 -16.64 -6.96 -11.39
N LEU A 169 -15.92 -7.82 -10.66
CA LEU A 169 -14.79 -8.56 -11.19
C LEU A 169 -15.18 -9.56 -12.28
N LYS A 170 -16.45 -9.94 -12.34
CA LYS A 170 -16.97 -10.90 -13.33
C LYS A 170 -16.90 -10.34 -14.76
N ASP A 171 -17.26 -9.06 -14.96
CA ASP A 171 -17.50 -8.49 -16.29
C ASP A 171 -17.15 -7.00 -16.42
N GLY A 172 -16.62 -6.38 -15.36
CA GLY A 172 -16.28 -4.96 -15.33
C GLY A 172 -17.49 -4.02 -15.28
N SER A 173 -18.70 -4.54 -15.05
CA SER A 173 -19.91 -3.69 -14.96
C SER A 173 -19.87 -2.83 -13.69
N THR A 174 -20.30 -1.58 -13.80
CA THR A 174 -20.43 -0.68 -12.65
C THR A 174 -21.62 -1.08 -11.79
N LEU A 175 -21.40 -1.16 -10.47
CA LEU A 175 -22.43 -1.56 -9.52
C LEU A 175 -23.46 -0.44 -9.28
N PRO A 176 -24.70 -0.78 -8.88
CA PRO A 176 -25.71 0.21 -8.55
C PRO A 176 -25.25 1.16 -7.45
N GLY A 177 -25.56 2.46 -7.58
CA GLY A 177 -25.13 3.51 -6.65
C GLY A 177 -23.74 4.07 -6.90
N TRP A 178 -23.00 3.53 -7.89
CA TRP A 178 -21.69 4.01 -8.32
C TRP A 178 -21.75 4.53 -9.76
N PRO A 179 -20.83 5.43 -10.21
CA PRO A 179 -19.75 6.03 -9.40
C PRO A 179 -20.24 7.10 -8.42
N VAL A 180 -19.43 7.35 -7.39
CA VAL A 180 -19.60 8.48 -6.46
C VAL A 180 -18.71 9.63 -6.92
N ASP A 181 -19.30 10.82 -7.12
CA ASP A 181 -18.56 12.04 -7.42
C ASP A 181 -18.16 12.74 -6.11
N ILE A 182 -16.87 12.80 -5.82
CA ILE A 182 -16.36 13.32 -4.56
C ILE A 182 -16.61 14.83 -4.43
N ALA A 183 -16.46 15.60 -5.50
CA ALA A 183 -16.55 17.06 -5.47
C ALA A 183 -17.95 17.57 -5.10
N HIS A 184 -19.02 16.79 -5.42
CA HIS A 184 -20.41 17.21 -5.17
C HIS A 184 -20.82 17.14 -3.69
N VAL A 185 -20.04 16.46 -2.83
CA VAL A 185 -20.49 16.06 -1.48
C VAL A 185 -19.59 16.59 -0.37
N LEU A 186 -18.35 17.05 -0.69
CA LEU A 186 -17.37 17.35 0.35
C LEU A 186 -17.20 18.84 0.62
N GLN A 187 -17.82 19.27 1.71
CA GLN A 187 -17.50 20.51 2.37
C GLN A 187 -17.31 20.26 3.88
N LEU A 188 -16.10 20.48 4.39
CA LEU A 188 -15.79 20.36 5.81
C LEU A 188 -15.62 21.77 6.41
N GLY A 189 -16.67 22.29 7.04
CA GLY A 189 -16.69 23.66 7.52
C GLY A 189 -16.54 24.68 6.38
N ARG A 190 -15.38 25.39 6.34
CA ARG A 190 -15.03 26.32 5.25
C ARG A 190 -14.13 25.70 4.17
N GLN A 191 -13.69 24.46 4.38
CA GLN A 191 -12.83 23.77 3.42
C GLN A 191 -13.69 23.10 2.36
N VAL A 192 -13.41 23.35 1.10
CA VAL A 192 -14.11 22.78 -0.06
C VAL A 192 -13.13 21.92 -0.82
N PHE A 193 -13.56 20.70 -1.14
CA PHE A 193 -12.80 19.82 -2.02
C PHE A 193 -12.84 20.37 -3.45
N ASN A 194 -11.69 20.64 -4.05
CA ASN A 194 -11.58 21.11 -5.41
C ASN A 194 -10.87 20.07 -6.28
N ALA A 195 -11.62 19.33 -7.08
CA ALA A 195 -11.10 18.25 -7.90
C ALA A 195 -9.98 18.68 -8.88
N ARG A 196 -9.96 19.96 -9.29
CA ARG A 196 -8.90 20.49 -10.17
C ARG A 196 -7.54 20.61 -9.50
N ASP A 197 -7.54 20.82 -8.18
CA ASP A 197 -6.32 21.08 -7.41
C ASP A 197 -5.91 19.85 -6.57
N GLN A 198 -6.77 18.82 -6.49
CA GLN A 198 -6.51 17.58 -5.77
C GLN A 198 -6.05 16.49 -6.74
N GLY A 199 -5.06 15.70 -6.33
CA GLY A 199 -4.61 14.51 -7.03
C GLY A 199 -4.79 13.27 -6.15
N GLU A 200 -5.29 12.18 -6.72
CA GLU A 200 -5.34 10.88 -6.09
C GLU A 200 -4.17 10.05 -6.61
N ARG A 201 -3.23 9.67 -5.73
CA ARG A 201 -2.07 8.82 -6.06
C ARG A 201 -1.92 7.65 -5.09
N GLY A 202 -2.35 7.87 -3.87
CA GLY A 202 -2.19 6.88 -2.80
C GLY A 202 -3.14 5.70 -2.94
N ALA A 203 -2.66 4.50 -2.68
CA ALA A 203 -3.49 3.31 -2.73
C ALA A 203 -4.73 3.41 -1.85
N LEU A 204 -5.87 2.96 -2.38
CA LEU A 204 -7.12 2.87 -1.66
C LEU A 204 -7.05 1.81 -0.56
N THR A 205 -7.86 1.98 0.47
CA THR A 205 -7.94 1.05 1.62
C THR A 205 -9.37 0.69 1.92
N LEU A 206 -9.63 -0.60 2.14
CA LEU A 206 -10.93 -1.14 2.51
C LEU A 206 -10.85 -1.70 3.93
N VAL A 207 -11.63 -1.15 4.84
CA VAL A 207 -11.73 -1.57 6.24
C VAL A 207 -13.17 -1.47 6.72
N ASP A 208 -13.67 -2.51 7.38
CA ASP A 208 -14.97 -2.54 8.08
C ASP A 208 -16.17 -2.06 7.22
N GLY A 209 -16.19 -2.44 5.94
CA GLY A 209 -17.26 -2.06 5.03
C GLY A 209 -17.25 -0.58 4.60
N SER A 210 -16.12 0.08 4.76
CA SER A 210 -15.86 1.44 4.28
C SER A 210 -14.63 1.47 3.39
N LEU A 211 -14.73 2.17 2.28
CA LEU A 211 -13.65 2.48 1.37
C LEU A 211 -13.05 3.83 1.74
N TYR A 212 -11.71 3.91 1.82
CA TYR A 212 -11.00 5.14 2.11
C TYR A 212 -10.09 5.52 0.95
N VAL A 213 -10.23 6.77 0.49
CA VAL A 213 -9.50 7.36 -0.64
C VAL A 213 -8.65 8.52 -0.13
N PRO A 214 -7.32 8.48 -0.30
CA PRO A 214 -6.42 9.56 0.09
C PRO A 214 -6.22 10.55 -1.06
N PHE A 215 -6.10 11.84 -0.75
CA PHE A 215 -5.82 12.88 -1.74
C PHE A 215 -4.69 13.79 -1.29
N GLY A 216 -3.93 14.27 -2.26
CA GLY A 216 -2.93 15.32 -2.13
C GLY A 216 -3.05 16.37 -3.20
N GLY A 217 -1.98 17.11 -3.47
CA GLY A 217 -1.86 18.00 -4.63
C GLY A 217 -1.22 17.30 -5.82
N HIS A 218 -1.24 17.97 -6.96
CA HIS A 218 -0.44 17.59 -8.12
C HIS A 218 1.02 18.02 -7.95
N LEU A 219 1.95 17.38 -8.68
CA LEU A 219 3.34 17.79 -8.69
C LEU A 219 3.44 19.27 -9.10
N GLY A 220 4.16 20.07 -8.30
CA GLY A 220 4.27 21.52 -8.46
C GLY A 220 3.42 22.32 -7.48
N ASP A 221 2.67 21.67 -6.58
CA ASP A 221 1.99 22.27 -5.42
C ASP A 221 1.08 23.46 -5.73
N CYS A 222 0.42 23.40 -6.87
CA CYS A 222 -0.44 24.47 -7.34
C CYS A 222 -1.85 24.41 -6.78
N GLY A 223 -2.54 25.55 -6.79
CA GLY A 223 -3.93 25.64 -6.34
C GLY A 223 -4.09 25.64 -4.83
N ASP A 224 -5.31 25.42 -4.35
CA ASP A 224 -5.67 25.35 -2.92
C ASP A 224 -5.99 23.91 -2.50
N TYR A 225 -5.01 23.02 -2.69
CA TYR A 225 -5.16 21.63 -2.27
C TYR A 225 -4.89 21.44 -0.78
N ARG A 226 -5.37 20.30 -0.26
CA ARG A 226 -5.11 19.82 1.10
C ARG A 226 -4.90 18.31 1.06
N GLY A 227 -4.29 17.75 2.10
CA GLY A 227 -4.40 16.33 2.37
C GLY A 227 -5.83 16.01 2.78
N TRP A 228 -6.50 15.14 2.03
CA TRP A 228 -7.82 14.61 2.38
C TRP A 228 -7.80 13.10 2.54
N VAL A 229 -8.64 12.61 3.45
CA VAL A 229 -9.10 11.23 3.44
C VAL A 229 -10.61 11.26 3.31
N VAL A 230 -11.14 10.56 2.31
CA VAL A 230 -12.57 10.42 2.08
C VAL A 230 -12.98 8.99 2.37
N GLY A 231 -13.97 8.80 3.24
CA GLY A 231 -14.56 7.51 3.55
C GLY A 231 -15.92 7.36 2.88
N ILE A 232 -16.14 6.26 2.17
CA ILE A 232 -17.36 5.91 1.46
C ILE A 232 -17.92 4.64 2.06
N SER A 233 -19.16 4.66 2.55
CA SER A 233 -19.82 3.45 3.03
C SER A 233 -20.17 2.53 1.87
N LEU A 234 -19.71 1.27 1.90
CA LEU A 234 -20.07 0.31 0.84
C LEU A 234 -21.55 -0.06 0.85
N LYS A 235 -22.20 0.05 2.00
CA LYS A 235 -23.63 -0.23 2.15
C LYS A 235 -24.50 0.92 1.61
N ASP A 236 -24.02 2.14 1.71
CA ASP A 236 -24.71 3.37 1.28
C ASP A 236 -23.68 4.32 0.67
N PRO A 237 -23.36 4.19 -0.62
CA PRO A 237 -22.31 4.98 -1.27
C PRO A 237 -22.54 6.49 -1.27
N GLY A 238 -23.79 6.94 -1.06
CA GLY A 238 -24.12 8.34 -0.87
C GLY A 238 -23.69 8.90 0.49
N LYS A 239 -23.35 8.04 1.45
CA LYS A 239 -22.91 8.45 2.79
C LYS A 239 -21.40 8.57 2.83
N LEU A 240 -20.88 9.79 2.81
CA LEU A 240 -19.46 10.12 2.90
C LEU A 240 -19.09 10.62 4.29
N THR A 241 -17.87 10.29 4.69
CA THR A 241 -17.13 10.90 5.79
C THR A 241 -15.85 11.50 5.27
N SER A 242 -15.26 12.48 5.96
CA SER A 242 -13.99 13.04 5.51
C SER A 242 -13.18 13.64 6.65
N TRP A 243 -11.87 13.65 6.45
CA TRP A 243 -10.91 14.41 7.21
C TRP A 243 -10.01 15.18 6.26
N SER A 244 -9.54 16.36 6.65
CA SER A 244 -8.51 17.08 5.89
C SER A 244 -7.52 17.79 6.81
N THR A 245 -6.32 18.09 6.28
CA THR A 245 -5.33 18.93 6.96
C THR A 245 -5.89 20.32 7.22
N ARG A 246 -5.55 20.93 8.37
CA ARG A 246 -6.04 22.25 8.76
C ARG A 246 -5.43 23.37 7.92
N ALA A 247 -4.16 23.26 7.58
CA ALA A 247 -3.51 24.19 6.66
C ALA A 247 -3.68 23.75 5.19
N ARG A 248 -3.46 24.66 4.25
CA ARG A 248 -3.26 24.37 2.83
C ARG A 248 -2.02 23.48 2.67
N GLY A 249 -2.02 22.55 1.74
CA GLY A 249 -0.97 21.56 1.59
C GLY A 249 -1.19 20.34 2.50
N GLY A 250 -0.12 19.73 2.98
CA GLY A 250 -0.20 18.51 3.77
C GLY A 250 -0.74 17.33 2.97
N GLY A 251 -0.42 17.25 1.67
CA GLY A 251 -0.92 16.25 0.75
C GLY A 251 -0.60 14.83 1.20
N ILE A 252 -1.54 13.89 0.98
CA ILE A 252 -1.35 12.45 1.17
C ILE A 252 -1.09 11.87 -0.21
N TRP A 253 0.16 11.90 -0.65
CA TRP A 253 0.54 11.55 -2.03
C TRP A 253 1.45 10.32 -2.14
N ALA A 254 1.86 9.74 -1.01
CA ALA A 254 2.67 8.53 -1.00
C ALA A 254 1.96 7.36 -1.71
N PRO A 255 2.65 6.55 -2.53
CA PRO A 255 1.99 5.53 -3.36
C PRO A 255 1.24 4.45 -2.57
N GLY A 256 1.69 4.13 -1.36
CA GLY A 256 0.99 3.18 -0.49
C GLY A 256 -0.24 3.75 0.20
N GLY A 257 -0.47 5.07 0.15
CA GLY A 257 -1.66 5.73 0.65
C GLY A 257 -1.90 5.48 2.15
N ILE A 258 -3.03 4.87 2.48
CA ILE A 258 -3.51 4.68 3.84
C ILE A 258 -3.13 3.28 4.33
N SER A 259 -2.44 3.21 5.47
CA SER A 259 -2.23 1.95 6.19
C SER A 259 -3.29 1.77 7.27
N ALA A 260 -3.61 0.53 7.63
CA ALA A 260 -4.61 0.25 8.65
C ALA A 260 -4.26 -0.94 9.53
N VAL A 261 -4.79 -0.92 10.75
CA VAL A 261 -4.83 -2.08 11.65
C VAL A 261 -6.07 -1.99 12.54
N GLY A 262 -6.88 -3.05 12.56
CA GLY A 262 -8.20 -2.99 13.18
C GLY A 262 -8.99 -1.82 12.60
N HIS A 263 -9.57 -0.99 13.47
CA HIS A 263 -10.36 0.19 13.08
C HIS A 263 -9.53 1.49 12.95
N SER A 264 -8.21 1.42 13.09
CA SER A 264 -7.32 2.58 13.03
C SER A 264 -6.70 2.71 11.64
N LEU A 265 -6.78 3.93 11.08
CA LEU A 265 -6.15 4.30 9.83
C LEU A 265 -4.95 5.19 10.13
N PHE A 266 -3.89 5.05 9.33
CA PHE A 266 -2.68 5.85 9.44
C PHE A 266 -2.32 6.44 8.09
N VAL A 267 -2.10 7.75 8.06
CA VAL A 267 -1.65 8.49 6.89
C VAL A 267 -0.40 9.28 7.19
N ALA A 268 0.43 9.50 6.18
CA ALA A 268 1.53 10.47 6.26
C ALA A 268 1.19 11.67 5.39
N THR A 269 1.46 12.87 5.92
CA THR A 269 1.19 14.15 5.26
C THR A 269 2.48 14.84 4.89
N GLY A 270 2.50 15.52 3.75
CA GLY A 270 3.62 16.33 3.29
C GLY A 270 3.58 17.76 3.84
N ASN A 271 4.33 18.64 3.18
CA ASN A 271 4.51 20.04 3.55
C ASN A 271 3.20 20.85 3.53
N THR A 272 3.08 21.77 4.47
CA THR A 272 2.00 22.77 4.50
C THR A 272 2.53 24.14 4.06
N PHE A 273 1.62 25.02 3.62
CA PHE A 273 1.99 26.33 3.16
C PHE A 273 1.61 27.42 4.16
N SER A 274 2.60 28.26 4.52
CA SER A 274 2.41 29.42 5.41
C SER A 274 1.90 29.08 6.81
N ALA A 275 2.11 27.86 7.29
CA ALA A 275 1.73 27.45 8.64
C ALA A 275 2.76 27.95 9.67
N SER A 276 2.40 28.97 10.45
CA SER A 276 3.24 29.46 11.56
C SER A 276 3.18 28.56 12.82
N THR A 277 2.14 27.74 12.90
CA THR A 277 1.94 26.71 13.93
C THR A 277 1.62 25.41 13.26
N TRP A 278 2.06 24.30 13.84
CA TRP A 278 1.82 22.98 13.28
C TRP A 278 0.33 22.75 12.99
N SER A 279 0.03 22.33 11.78
CA SER A 279 -1.34 22.25 11.24
C SER A 279 -1.56 21.01 10.36
N ASP A 280 -1.11 19.87 10.90
CA ASP A 280 -1.27 18.50 10.34
C ASP A 280 -0.34 18.16 9.16
N GLY A 281 0.57 19.05 8.75
CA GLY A 281 1.62 18.73 7.79
C GLY A 281 2.83 18.06 8.44
N GLU A 282 3.68 17.44 7.63
CA GLU A 282 4.89 16.75 8.04
C GLU A 282 4.65 15.76 9.18
N ALA A 283 3.61 14.93 9.04
CA ALA A 283 3.10 14.13 10.14
C ALA A 283 2.69 12.72 9.75
N VAL A 284 2.74 11.81 10.72
CA VAL A 284 1.92 10.60 10.73
C VAL A 284 0.69 10.88 11.57
N VAL A 285 -0.50 10.67 11.01
CA VAL A 285 -1.79 10.93 11.67
C VAL A 285 -2.58 9.63 11.77
N ARG A 286 -3.11 9.36 12.97
CA ARG A 286 -4.08 8.28 13.20
C ARG A 286 -5.50 8.84 13.12
N LEU A 287 -6.34 8.18 12.33
CA LEU A 287 -7.76 8.47 12.19
C LEU A 287 -8.57 7.25 12.67
N ALA A 288 -9.70 7.49 13.26
CA ALA A 288 -10.71 6.46 13.50
C ALA A 288 -11.45 6.10 12.20
N GLY A 289 -12.17 4.99 12.17
CA GLY A 289 -12.91 4.56 10.97
C GLY A 289 -14.00 5.56 10.51
N ASP A 290 -14.49 6.42 11.39
CA ASP A 290 -15.40 7.54 11.06
C ASP A 290 -14.65 8.81 10.61
N LEU A 291 -13.34 8.71 10.44
CA LEU A 291 -12.38 9.77 10.13
C LEU A 291 -12.29 10.87 11.20
N HIS A 292 -12.77 10.58 12.40
CA HIS A 292 -12.51 11.46 13.52
C HIS A 292 -11.03 11.43 13.90
N ARG A 293 -10.41 12.59 14.02
CA ARG A 293 -9.09 12.78 14.60
C ARG A 293 -9.20 13.53 15.93
N SER A 294 -8.72 12.95 16.98
CA SER A 294 -8.60 13.67 18.26
C SER A 294 -7.39 14.64 18.22
N ASN A 295 -7.39 15.62 19.12
CA ASN A 295 -6.22 16.47 19.34
C ASN A 295 -5.23 15.86 20.34
N ASP A 296 -5.43 14.61 20.75
CA ASP A 296 -4.55 13.91 21.65
C ASP A 296 -3.22 13.63 20.93
N ARG A 297 -2.12 13.88 21.62
CA ARG A 297 -0.77 13.59 21.10
C ARG A 297 -0.52 12.12 20.79
N ARG A 298 -1.37 11.21 21.26
CA ARG A 298 -1.36 9.79 20.90
C ARG A 298 -1.79 9.52 19.45
N ASP A 299 -2.49 10.49 18.83
CA ASP A 299 -3.09 10.32 17.50
C ASP A 299 -2.30 11.01 16.39
N TYR A 300 -1.16 11.59 16.70
CA TYR A 300 -0.26 12.14 15.67
C TYR A 300 1.20 12.10 16.11
N PHE A 301 2.07 12.10 15.13
CA PHE A 301 3.50 12.37 15.27
C PHE A 301 3.91 13.41 14.24
N ALA A 302 4.75 14.36 14.64
CA ALA A 302 5.49 15.22 13.73
C ALA A 302 6.93 15.37 14.24
N PRO A 303 7.94 15.48 13.36
CA PRO A 303 9.31 15.77 13.78
C PRO A 303 9.41 17.15 14.46
N THR A 304 10.36 17.34 15.35
CA THR A 304 10.57 18.65 16.01
C THR A 304 10.95 19.76 15.02
N ASN A 305 11.54 19.38 13.88
CA ASN A 305 11.93 20.27 12.80
C ASN A 305 10.90 20.37 11.67
N TRP A 306 9.62 19.99 11.91
CA TRP A 306 8.55 19.99 10.91
C TRP A 306 8.50 21.29 10.07
N HIS A 307 8.70 22.44 10.70
CA HIS A 307 8.67 23.73 10.02
C HIS A 307 9.84 23.88 9.02
N ALA A 308 11.01 23.34 9.34
CA ALA A 308 12.14 23.34 8.40
C ALA A 308 11.89 22.36 7.24
N LEU A 309 11.20 21.24 7.48
CA LEU A 309 10.77 20.31 6.42
C LEU A 309 9.77 21.00 5.49
N ASP A 310 8.73 21.66 6.02
CA ASP A 310 7.78 22.47 5.25
C ASP A 310 8.49 23.48 4.30
N MET A 311 9.48 24.19 4.84
CA MET A 311 10.20 25.23 4.09
C MET A 311 11.14 24.66 3.00
N GLN A 312 11.55 23.40 3.12
CA GLN A 312 12.51 22.74 2.22
C GLN A 312 11.85 21.76 1.26
N ASP A 313 10.53 21.63 1.29
CA ASP A 313 9.81 20.58 0.58
C ASP A 313 10.41 19.18 0.88
N ALA A 314 10.70 18.93 2.15
CA ALA A 314 11.33 17.70 2.61
C ALA A 314 10.33 16.76 3.28
N ASP A 315 9.22 16.50 2.59
CA ASP A 315 8.05 15.77 3.05
C ASP A 315 8.34 14.50 3.86
N LEU A 316 7.86 14.44 5.09
CA LEU A 316 7.70 13.18 5.80
C LEU A 316 6.70 12.28 5.08
N GLY A 317 5.66 12.86 4.46
CA GLY A 317 4.62 12.18 3.71
C GLY A 317 5.04 11.66 2.33
N ALA A 318 6.33 11.66 2.01
CA ALA A 318 6.84 11.10 0.75
C ALA A 318 6.69 9.56 0.68
N THR A 319 6.62 8.89 1.81
CA THR A 319 6.29 7.47 1.92
C THR A 319 5.08 7.24 2.82
N ASN A 320 4.34 6.17 2.57
CA ASN A 320 3.26 5.78 3.47
C ASN A 320 3.80 5.23 4.79
N PRO A 321 3.06 5.37 5.90
CA PRO A 321 3.38 4.66 7.13
C PRO A 321 3.26 3.16 6.90
N VAL A 322 4.16 2.35 7.48
CA VAL A 322 4.05 0.89 7.45
C VAL A 322 3.83 0.39 8.87
N VAL A 323 2.78 -0.42 9.03
CA VAL A 323 2.41 -1.02 10.32
C VAL A 323 3.05 -2.39 10.46
N PHE A 324 3.76 -2.63 11.54
CA PHE A 324 4.42 -3.92 11.80
C PHE A 324 4.57 -4.20 13.29
N ASP A 325 4.91 -5.43 13.61
CA ASP A 325 5.20 -5.85 14.97
C ASP A 325 6.62 -6.42 15.03
N VAL A 326 7.30 -6.22 16.17
CA VAL A 326 8.61 -6.80 16.46
C VAL A 326 8.55 -7.55 17.78
N ASP A 327 9.02 -8.79 17.77
CA ASP A 327 9.18 -9.56 18.97
C ASP A 327 10.47 -9.14 19.72
N SER A 328 10.38 -8.96 21.02
CA SER A 328 11.52 -8.60 21.85
C SER A 328 11.49 -9.38 23.16
N GLN A 329 12.57 -9.30 23.95
CA GLN A 329 12.61 -9.87 25.29
C GLN A 329 11.54 -9.26 26.23
N HIS A 330 10.97 -8.11 25.86
CA HIS A 330 9.92 -7.41 26.60
C HIS A 330 8.50 -7.71 26.04
N GLY A 331 8.38 -8.67 25.14
CA GLY A 331 7.14 -9.03 24.46
C GLY A 331 7.04 -8.41 23.06
N ARG A 332 5.89 -8.65 22.42
CA ARG A 332 5.57 -8.15 21.07
C ARG A 332 5.26 -6.66 21.12
N GLN A 333 5.97 -5.90 20.31
CA GLN A 333 5.86 -4.44 20.25
C GLN A 333 5.20 -4.03 18.94
N ALA A 334 4.16 -3.21 19.06
CA ALA A 334 3.38 -2.68 17.95
C ALA A 334 3.99 -1.36 17.45
N LEU A 335 4.50 -1.33 16.22
CA LEU A 335 5.26 -0.22 15.68
C LEU A 335 4.67 0.33 14.39
N ILE A 336 5.05 1.56 14.07
CA ILE A 336 4.91 2.18 12.75
C ILE A 336 6.27 2.69 12.32
N LEU A 337 6.60 2.47 11.06
CA LEU A 337 7.73 3.09 10.38
C LEU A 337 7.22 4.25 9.52
N ALA A 338 7.89 5.39 9.59
CA ALA A 338 7.79 6.46 8.60
C ALA A 338 9.19 6.78 8.07
N LEU A 339 9.29 6.97 6.76
CA LEU A 339 10.49 7.40 6.04
C LEU A 339 10.16 8.71 5.31
N GLY A 340 11.12 9.62 5.20
CA GLY A 340 10.86 10.93 4.59
C GLY A 340 11.89 11.36 3.55
N LYS A 341 11.59 12.45 2.83
CA LYS A 341 12.53 13.12 1.92
C LYS A 341 13.78 13.63 2.65
N ASP A 342 13.71 13.84 3.96
CA ASP A 342 14.85 14.21 4.82
C ASP A 342 15.88 13.07 5.00
N GLY A 343 15.62 11.91 4.41
CA GLY A 343 16.50 10.73 4.49
C GLY A 343 16.50 10.06 5.86
N ARG A 344 15.49 10.31 6.70
CA ARG A 344 15.37 9.74 8.04
C ARG A 344 14.33 8.64 8.11
N ALA A 345 14.56 7.71 9.06
CA ALA A 345 13.59 6.74 9.51
C ALA A 345 13.12 7.09 10.92
N TYR A 346 11.81 7.08 11.11
CA TYR A 346 11.15 7.32 12.40
C TYR A 346 10.40 6.06 12.79
N VAL A 347 10.73 5.51 13.96
CA VAL A 347 10.00 4.38 14.57
C VAL A 347 9.10 4.94 15.65
N LEU A 348 7.79 4.65 15.53
CA LEU A 348 6.75 5.18 16.41
C LEU A 348 6.07 4.03 17.15
N ASP A 349 5.58 4.31 18.36
CA ASP A 349 4.63 3.42 19.04
C ASP A 349 3.25 3.55 18.36
N ARG A 350 2.75 2.45 17.80
CA ARG A 350 1.46 2.41 17.11
C ARG A 350 0.28 2.82 18.00
N ASN A 351 0.39 2.58 19.31
CA ASN A 351 -0.64 2.90 20.27
C ASN A 351 -0.55 4.33 20.82
N ASN A 352 0.63 4.96 20.64
CA ASN A 352 0.89 6.32 21.12
C ASN A 352 1.93 7.00 20.22
N LEU A 353 1.48 7.69 19.17
CA LEU A 353 2.38 8.34 18.21
C LEU A 353 3.26 9.44 18.82
N GLY A 354 2.87 9.96 20.00
CA GLY A 354 3.75 10.77 20.87
C GLY A 354 3.71 12.27 20.62
N GLY A 355 3.00 12.77 19.62
CA GLY A 355 2.94 14.20 19.28
C GLY A 355 4.24 14.70 18.62
N ILE A 356 4.51 15.99 18.73
CA ILE A 356 5.73 16.58 18.14
C ILE A 356 6.97 16.05 18.87
N GLY A 357 7.88 15.40 18.14
CA GLY A 357 9.12 14.85 18.65
C GLY A 357 9.00 13.53 19.43
N GLY A 358 7.83 12.87 19.43
CA GLY A 358 7.55 11.69 20.26
C GLY A 358 7.93 10.34 19.64
N SER A 359 8.82 10.28 18.65
CA SER A 359 9.31 9.00 18.10
C SER A 359 10.09 8.19 19.14
N LEU A 360 9.96 6.85 19.07
CA LEU A 360 10.76 5.92 19.90
C LEU A 360 12.22 5.88 19.46
N ALA A 361 12.45 5.96 18.15
CA ALA A 361 13.78 6.06 17.55
C ALA A 361 13.73 6.90 16.28
N VAL A 362 14.86 7.56 15.98
CA VAL A 362 15.09 8.27 14.71
C VAL A 362 16.54 8.09 14.29
N ALA A 363 16.77 7.86 13.00
CA ALA A 363 18.10 7.76 12.43
C ALA A 363 18.15 8.35 11.02
N ALA A 364 19.27 8.97 10.64
CA ALA A 364 19.58 9.23 9.23
C ALA A 364 19.91 7.90 8.57
N VAL A 365 19.18 7.54 7.51
CA VAL A 365 19.28 6.25 6.85
C VAL A 365 19.53 6.36 5.34
N SER A 366 19.35 7.54 4.78
CA SER A 366 19.61 7.81 3.36
C SER A 366 20.23 9.19 3.16
N LYS A 367 21.17 9.28 2.24
CA LYS A 367 21.79 10.54 1.78
C LYS A 367 20.95 11.29 0.77
N ARG A 368 19.87 10.68 0.28
CA ARG A 368 18.93 11.23 -0.70
C ARG A 368 17.50 11.09 -0.20
N PRO A 369 16.56 11.86 -0.74
CA PRO A 369 15.15 11.71 -0.44
C PRO A 369 14.67 10.27 -0.64
N ILE A 370 13.85 9.78 0.30
CA ILE A 370 13.16 8.49 0.19
C ILE A 370 11.74 8.80 -0.28
N LEU A 371 11.35 8.26 -1.45
CA LEU A 371 10.11 8.62 -2.13
C LEU A 371 9.19 7.42 -2.38
N ALA A 372 9.76 6.22 -2.45
CA ALA A 372 9.02 4.99 -2.77
C ALA A 372 8.57 4.27 -1.49
N ALA A 373 7.48 3.53 -1.57
CA ALA A 373 6.98 2.75 -0.46
C ALA A 373 8.00 1.69 -0.02
N PRO A 374 8.29 1.53 1.28
CA PRO A 374 9.18 0.48 1.77
C PRO A 374 8.46 -0.86 1.89
N ALA A 375 9.23 -1.96 1.94
CA ALA A 375 8.73 -3.27 2.35
C ALA A 375 9.32 -3.67 3.70
N VAL A 376 8.49 -4.31 4.56
CA VAL A 376 8.88 -4.74 5.90
C VAL A 376 8.69 -6.24 6.06
N TYR A 377 9.73 -6.92 6.56
CA TYR A 377 9.71 -8.35 6.84
C TYR A 377 10.39 -8.66 8.17
N ALA A 378 10.08 -9.81 8.74
CA ALA A 378 10.68 -10.28 9.99
C ALA A 378 11.70 -11.39 9.72
N MET A 379 12.78 -11.41 10.48
CA MET A 379 13.78 -12.47 10.47
C MET A 379 14.47 -12.52 11.84
N ALA A 380 14.52 -13.72 12.44
CA ALA A 380 15.17 -13.94 13.73
C ALA A 380 14.71 -12.99 14.87
N GLY A 381 13.40 -12.65 14.88
CA GLY A 381 12.80 -11.80 15.92
C GLY A 381 13.05 -10.29 15.74
N GLU A 382 13.65 -9.88 14.62
CA GLU A 382 13.89 -8.49 14.28
C GLU A 382 13.13 -8.10 13.01
N ALA A 383 12.83 -6.81 12.83
CA ALA A 383 12.25 -6.31 11.60
C ALA A 383 13.34 -5.79 10.66
N PHE A 384 13.14 -6.06 9.38
CA PHE A 384 13.97 -5.55 8.29
C PHE A 384 13.11 -4.70 7.37
N VAL A 385 13.70 -3.61 6.85
CA VAL A 385 13.01 -2.64 6.01
C VAL A 385 13.80 -2.41 4.75
N ALA A 386 13.25 -2.84 3.62
CA ALA A 386 13.82 -2.58 2.31
C ALA A 386 13.22 -1.30 1.72
N PHE A 387 14.04 -0.39 1.23
CA PHE A 387 13.62 0.80 0.50
C PHE A 387 14.64 1.20 -0.56
N GLN A 388 14.18 1.89 -1.59
CA GLN A 388 15.07 2.45 -2.60
C GLN A 388 15.53 3.84 -2.19
N GLY A 389 16.85 4.01 -2.03
CA GLY A 389 17.50 5.21 -1.56
C GLY A 389 18.97 4.96 -1.25
N GLN A 390 19.79 6.02 -1.28
CA GLN A 390 21.21 5.93 -1.03
C GLN A 390 21.51 5.82 0.48
N GLY A 391 21.62 4.58 0.98
CA GLY A 391 21.74 4.29 2.41
C GLY A 391 22.96 4.91 3.07
N GLU A 392 22.78 5.39 4.30
CA GLU A 392 23.87 5.70 5.20
C GLU A 392 24.56 4.41 5.64
N GLY A 393 25.88 4.43 5.72
CA GLY A 393 26.67 3.24 6.08
C GLY A 393 26.89 2.23 4.95
N CYS A 394 26.30 2.44 3.78
CA CYS A 394 26.61 1.63 2.58
C CYS A 394 28.04 1.88 2.10
N ARG A 395 28.77 0.82 1.82
CA ARG A 395 30.17 0.89 1.31
C ARG A 395 30.26 1.27 -0.16
N SER A 396 29.14 1.23 -0.90
CA SER A 396 29.09 1.54 -2.32
C SER A 396 29.24 3.05 -2.57
N ARG A 397 29.92 3.39 -3.67
CA ARG A 397 30.02 4.76 -4.22
C ARG A 397 29.00 4.98 -5.34
N ALA A 398 27.94 4.18 -5.42
CA ALA A 398 26.94 4.36 -6.47
C ALA A 398 26.33 5.78 -6.37
N VAL A 399 26.31 6.47 -7.49
CA VAL A 399 25.87 7.87 -7.56
C VAL A 399 24.35 7.95 -7.65
N ASP A 400 23.70 6.93 -8.27
CA ASP A 400 22.27 6.91 -8.56
C ASP A 400 21.62 5.65 -8.04
N GLY A 401 20.66 5.79 -7.13
CA GLY A 401 19.78 4.76 -6.62
C GLY A 401 20.46 3.53 -6.03
N GLU A 402 20.26 3.28 -4.75
CA GLU A 402 20.66 2.05 -4.07
C GLU A 402 19.45 1.42 -3.40
N LEU A 403 19.41 0.09 -3.39
CA LEU A 403 18.51 -0.63 -2.51
C LEU A 403 19.17 -0.72 -1.14
N THR A 404 18.51 -0.22 -0.12
CA THR A 404 18.97 -0.23 1.27
C THR A 404 18.04 -1.05 2.11
N VAL A 405 18.59 -1.89 2.98
CA VAL A 405 17.83 -2.62 3.98
C VAL A 405 18.30 -2.22 5.37
N LEU A 406 17.36 -1.74 6.17
CA LEU A 406 17.55 -1.47 7.59
C LEU A 406 17.20 -2.68 8.42
N LYS A 407 17.77 -2.74 9.60
CA LYS A 407 17.43 -3.65 10.68
C LYS A 407 16.90 -2.82 11.84
N ILE A 408 15.73 -3.17 12.35
CA ILE A 408 15.07 -2.54 13.49
C ILE A 408 14.94 -3.57 14.60
N SER A 409 15.57 -3.30 15.76
CA SER A 409 15.37 -4.12 16.95
C SER A 409 14.15 -3.65 17.74
N GLY A 410 13.48 -4.58 18.43
CA GLY A 410 12.44 -4.25 19.39
C GLY A 410 13.02 -3.79 20.75
N GLY A 411 12.14 -3.36 21.64
CA GLY A 411 12.44 -2.97 23.00
C GLY A 411 12.04 -1.52 23.35
N PRO A 412 12.22 -1.10 24.61
CA PRO A 412 11.82 0.24 25.05
C PRO A 412 12.51 1.38 24.29
N ARG A 413 13.66 1.10 23.72
CA ARG A 413 14.42 1.99 22.83
C ARG A 413 14.83 1.20 21.59
N PRO A 414 13.98 1.14 20.57
CA PRO A 414 14.31 0.48 19.32
C PRO A 414 15.60 1.06 18.72
N THR A 415 16.39 0.24 18.08
CA THR A 415 17.56 0.69 17.31
C THR A 415 17.31 0.54 15.82
N ILE A 416 17.86 1.46 15.05
CA ILE A 416 17.81 1.46 13.59
C ILE A 416 19.25 1.40 13.09
N SER A 417 19.56 0.41 12.25
CA SER A 417 20.89 0.27 11.63
C SER A 417 20.77 -0.23 10.20
N THR A 418 21.74 0.09 9.36
CA THR A 418 21.84 -0.49 8.01
C THR A 418 22.29 -1.95 8.11
N ALA A 419 21.47 -2.87 7.60
CA ALA A 419 21.80 -4.29 7.52
C ALA A 419 22.69 -4.57 6.30
N TRP A 420 22.24 -4.16 5.13
CA TRP A 420 22.98 -4.30 3.87
C TRP A 420 22.48 -3.30 2.82
N CYS A 421 23.24 -3.16 1.74
CA CYS A 421 22.91 -2.33 0.59
C CYS A 421 23.27 -3.05 -0.70
N SER A 422 22.49 -2.80 -1.75
CA SER A 422 22.79 -3.32 -3.07
C SER A 422 22.54 -2.25 -4.14
N ARG A 423 23.19 -2.41 -5.29
CA ARG A 423 23.10 -1.42 -6.36
C ARG A 423 21.91 -1.72 -7.27
N VAL A 424 20.92 -0.83 -7.26
CA VAL A 424 19.79 -0.85 -8.19
C VAL A 424 19.51 0.57 -8.66
N ARG A 425 19.58 0.80 -9.97
CA ARG A 425 19.27 2.10 -10.57
C ARG A 425 17.75 2.23 -10.75
N GLY A 426 17.14 3.25 -10.16
CA GLY A 426 15.71 3.54 -10.34
C GLY A 426 15.04 4.14 -9.11
N ALA A 427 13.72 4.28 -9.17
CA ALA A 427 12.87 4.88 -8.14
C ALA A 427 11.58 4.07 -7.97
N SER A 428 11.67 2.86 -7.42
CA SER A 428 10.55 1.93 -7.27
C SER A 428 10.33 1.48 -5.82
N SER A 429 9.20 0.87 -5.57
CA SER A 429 8.80 0.31 -4.29
C SER A 429 9.11 -1.18 -4.25
N PRO A 430 10.04 -1.66 -3.39
CA PRO A 430 10.36 -3.07 -3.28
C PRO A 430 9.21 -3.87 -2.65
N ILE A 431 9.21 -5.19 -2.89
CA ILE A 431 8.40 -6.16 -2.14
C ILE A 431 9.31 -7.24 -1.56
N VAL A 432 8.78 -8.05 -0.65
CA VAL A 432 9.51 -9.20 -0.10
C VAL A 432 8.69 -10.48 -0.21
N THR A 433 9.30 -11.54 -0.72
CA THR A 433 8.74 -12.90 -0.67
C THR A 433 9.47 -13.72 0.38
N THR A 434 8.73 -14.63 1.04
CA THR A 434 9.25 -15.57 2.03
C THR A 434 8.61 -16.94 1.80
N THR A 435 9.21 -18.02 2.30
CA THR A 435 8.63 -19.36 2.15
C THR A 435 7.55 -19.67 3.19
N ASP A 436 7.62 -19.06 4.38
CA ASP A 436 6.71 -19.33 5.52
C ASP A 436 6.33 -18.05 6.32
N GLY A 437 6.64 -16.87 5.79
CA GLY A 437 6.47 -15.57 6.47
C GLY A 437 7.73 -15.03 7.12
N GLN A 438 8.81 -15.83 7.25
CA GLN A 438 10.08 -15.46 7.87
C GLN A 438 11.32 -16.04 7.17
N SER A 439 11.22 -17.27 6.66
CA SER A 439 12.35 -18.01 6.07
C SER A 439 12.59 -17.61 4.62
N GLU A 440 13.85 -17.65 4.23
CA GLU A 440 14.33 -17.38 2.86
C GLU A 440 13.77 -16.07 2.27
N PRO A 441 13.86 -14.94 3.00
CA PRO A 441 13.36 -13.68 2.47
C PRO A 441 14.12 -13.29 1.19
N ILE A 442 13.35 -12.86 0.17
CA ILE A 442 13.88 -12.33 -1.08
C ILE A 442 13.31 -10.94 -1.28
N VAL A 443 14.18 -9.95 -1.37
CA VAL A 443 13.78 -8.58 -1.70
C VAL A 443 13.78 -8.42 -3.21
N TRP A 444 12.60 -8.16 -3.77
CA TRP A 444 12.39 -7.90 -5.19
C TRP A 444 12.17 -6.41 -5.45
N VAL A 445 12.78 -5.91 -6.52
CA VAL A 445 12.69 -4.51 -6.90
C VAL A 445 12.84 -4.35 -8.41
N VAL A 446 12.19 -3.37 -9.00
CA VAL A 446 12.34 -3.02 -10.42
C VAL A 446 13.11 -1.70 -10.56
N GLY A 447 13.95 -1.59 -11.57
CA GLY A 447 14.69 -0.37 -11.85
C GLY A 447 13.87 0.65 -12.63
N ALA A 448 12.75 1.11 -12.06
CA ALA A 448 11.85 2.09 -12.69
C ALA A 448 12.56 3.43 -12.90
N GLU A 449 12.45 4.00 -14.11
CA GLU A 449 13.19 5.20 -14.52
C GLU A 449 14.72 5.09 -14.37
N GLY A 450 15.22 3.88 -14.28
CA GLY A 450 16.64 3.56 -14.10
C GLY A 450 17.13 2.56 -15.13
N ASP A 451 17.45 1.34 -14.70
CA ASP A 451 17.94 0.29 -15.62
C ASP A 451 16.81 -0.53 -16.27
N GLY A 452 15.56 -0.34 -15.83
CA GLY A 452 14.38 -1.00 -16.39
C GLY A 452 14.37 -2.52 -16.18
N ARG A 453 15.04 -3.04 -15.14
CA ARG A 453 15.18 -4.48 -14.90
C ARG A 453 14.55 -4.91 -13.59
N LEU A 454 14.18 -6.19 -13.52
CA LEU A 454 13.80 -6.85 -12.27
C LEU A 454 15.09 -7.33 -11.57
N HIS A 455 15.15 -7.13 -10.27
CA HIS A 455 16.23 -7.61 -9.40
C HIS A 455 15.65 -8.36 -8.21
N GLY A 456 16.36 -9.40 -7.75
CA GLY A 456 16.05 -10.19 -6.56
C GLY A 456 17.29 -10.40 -5.71
N PHE A 457 17.19 -10.13 -4.41
CA PHE A 457 18.32 -10.22 -3.47
C PHE A 457 17.91 -11.05 -2.25
N ARG A 458 18.87 -11.79 -1.71
CA ARG A 458 18.69 -12.41 -0.38
C ARG A 458 18.39 -11.34 0.66
N GLY A 459 17.34 -11.53 1.42
CA GLY A 459 16.92 -10.54 2.43
C GLY A 459 17.84 -10.49 3.65
N ASP A 460 18.64 -11.54 3.90
CA ASP A 460 19.56 -11.60 5.04
C ASP A 460 20.87 -10.82 4.84
N ASN A 461 21.38 -10.78 3.60
CA ASN A 461 22.72 -10.25 3.34
C ASN A 461 22.88 -9.43 2.04
N GLY A 462 21.82 -9.34 1.21
CA GLY A 462 21.85 -8.59 -0.06
C GLY A 462 22.59 -9.28 -1.21
N GLU A 463 22.90 -10.58 -1.09
CA GLU A 463 23.47 -11.35 -2.20
C GLU A 463 22.48 -11.38 -3.38
N PRO A 464 22.90 -11.03 -4.62
CA PRO A 464 22.03 -11.10 -5.78
C PRO A 464 21.64 -12.54 -6.09
N LEU A 465 20.33 -12.80 -6.20
CA LEU A 465 19.75 -14.06 -6.66
C LEU A 465 19.35 -13.97 -8.13
N PHE A 466 18.83 -12.82 -8.51
CA PHE A 466 18.41 -12.49 -9.87
C PHE A 466 18.76 -11.02 -10.16
N ASP A 467 19.60 -10.77 -11.15
CA ASP A 467 20.10 -9.44 -11.50
C ASP A 467 19.45 -8.83 -12.75
N GLY A 468 18.49 -9.56 -13.34
CA GLY A 468 17.77 -9.14 -14.54
C GLY A 468 18.62 -9.12 -15.82
N SER A 469 19.91 -9.45 -15.78
CA SER A 469 20.80 -9.35 -16.95
C SER A 469 20.37 -10.26 -18.11
N ALA A 470 19.80 -11.41 -17.79
CA ALA A 470 19.23 -12.36 -18.77
C ALA A 470 17.79 -12.02 -19.19
N GLY A 471 17.13 -11.05 -18.53
CA GLY A 471 15.77 -10.64 -18.79
C GLY A 471 15.64 -9.43 -19.71
N PRO A 472 14.42 -9.08 -20.14
CA PRO A 472 14.18 -7.89 -20.92
C PRO A 472 14.46 -6.62 -20.12
N VAL A 473 14.87 -5.54 -20.80
CA VAL A 473 14.70 -4.20 -20.29
C VAL A 473 13.22 -3.84 -20.44
N MET A 474 12.54 -3.59 -19.33
CA MET A 474 11.14 -3.23 -19.29
C MET A 474 11.00 -1.73 -19.59
N ALA A 475 10.40 -1.40 -20.74
CA ALA A 475 10.12 -0.02 -21.11
C ALA A 475 8.82 0.45 -20.46
N GLY A 476 8.72 1.76 -20.15
CA GLY A 476 7.51 2.38 -19.61
C GLY A 476 7.24 2.07 -18.14
N LEU A 477 8.31 1.88 -17.36
CA LEU A 477 8.24 1.84 -15.90
C LEU A 477 8.32 3.27 -15.37
N HIS A 478 7.40 3.67 -14.53
CA HIS A 478 7.35 4.98 -13.88
C HIS A 478 7.88 4.92 -12.44
N HIS A 479 8.31 6.06 -11.91
CA HIS A 479 8.69 6.18 -10.50
C HIS A 479 7.57 5.67 -9.58
N PHE A 480 7.95 5.13 -8.43
CA PHE A 480 7.12 4.45 -7.42
C PHE A 480 6.53 3.11 -7.87
N GLN A 481 6.73 2.69 -9.14
CA GLN A 481 6.29 1.39 -9.61
C GLN A 481 6.68 0.29 -8.62
N THR A 482 5.77 -0.65 -8.43
CA THR A 482 6.02 -1.86 -7.67
C THR A 482 5.66 -3.09 -8.49
N LEU A 483 5.82 -4.25 -7.92
CA LEU A 483 5.46 -5.53 -8.51
C LEU A 483 4.58 -6.32 -7.55
N ILE A 484 3.97 -7.38 -8.06
CA ILE A 484 3.28 -8.37 -7.23
C ILE A 484 3.88 -9.75 -7.45
N ALA A 485 3.76 -10.59 -6.42
CA ALA A 485 4.14 -11.99 -6.48
C ALA A 485 2.89 -12.88 -6.33
N THR A 486 2.88 -13.99 -7.05
CA THR A 486 1.97 -15.12 -6.89
C THR A 486 2.80 -16.37 -6.66
N LYS A 487 2.17 -17.52 -6.52
CA LYS A 487 2.88 -18.77 -6.23
C LYS A 487 3.89 -19.20 -7.31
N ASP A 488 3.72 -18.74 -8.55
CA ASP A 488 4.50 -19.19 -9.72
C ASP A 488 4.98 -18.05 -10.62
N ARG A 489 4.64 -16.78 -10.31
CA ARG A 489 4.99 -15.63 -11.14
C ARG A 489 5.16 -14.34 -10.35
N LEU A 490 5.99 -13.45 -10.93
CA LEU A 490 6.05 -12.02 -10.58
C LEU A 490 5.46 -11.23 -11.74
N TYR A 491 4.67 -10.17 -11.44
CA TYR A 491 4.09 -9.29 -12.45
C TYR A 491 4.47 -7.85 -12.20
N VAL A 492 4.79 -7.14 -13.29
CA VAL A 492 5.16 -5.73 -13.27
C VAL A 492 4.29 -4.98 -14.28
N GLY A 493 3.52 -4.00 -13.81
CA GLY A 493 2.79 -3.08 -14.67
C GLY A 493 3.76 -2.10 -15.36
N ALA A 494 3.49 -1.78 -16.61
CA ALA A 494 4.25 -0.81 -17.39
C ALA A 494 3.36 -0.22 -18.48
N ASP A 495 3.82 0.83 -19.17
CA ASP A 495 3.07 1.46 -20.23
C ASP A 495 2.62 0.46 -21.28
N ARG A 496 1.32 0.40 -21.47
CA ARG A 496 0.62 -0.42 -22.46
C ARG A 496 0.84 -1.92 -22.34
N ARG A 497 1.39 -2.40 -21.19
CA ARG A 497 1.61 -3.82 -20.95
C ARG A 497 1.87 -4.19 -19.49
N VAL A 498 1.72 -5.47 -19.21
CA VAL A 498 2.24 -6.12 -18.01
C VAL A 498 3.37 -7.06 -18.43
N TYR A 499 4.45 -7.07 -17.68
CA TYR A 499 5.50 -8.09 -17.78
C TYR A 499 5.24 -9.19 -16.76
N ALA A 500 5.48 -10.43 -17.14
CA ALA A 500 5.42 -11.59 -16.26
C ALA A 500 6.78 -12.30 -16.23
N PHE A 501 7.17 -12.75 -15.04
CA PHE A 501 8.36 -13.56 -14.82
C PHE A 501 7.93 -14.84 -14.11
N ALA A 502 8.31 -16.00 -14.67
CA ALA A 502 8.03 -17.31 -14.09
C ALA A 502 9.26 -17.84 -13.33
N PHE A 503 9.03 -18.77 -12.39
CA PHE A 503 10.06 -19.45 -11.61
C PHE A 503 9.67 -20.90 -11.30
#